data_e9fa381abc2a3882a50f7bdc37aaa524
#
_entry.id   e9fa381abc2a3882a50f7bdc37aaa524
#
_cell.length_a   1.000
_cell.length_b   1.000
_cell.length_c   1.000
_cell.angle_alpha   90.00
_cell.angle_beta   90.00
_cell.angle_gamma   90.00
#
_symmetry.space_group_name_H-M   'P 1'
#
loop_
_entity.id
_entity.type
_entity.pdbx_description
1 polymer ?
#
loop_
_entity_poly.entity_id
_entity_poly.type
_entity_poly.pdbx_seq_one_letter_code
_entity_poly.pdbx_strand_id
1 'polypeptide(L)'
;MIDIYTDGSANNTYAVCGYMAYTNHVLTEQKTKRLANVSANLAEMLAILMALTDYPSQALRIYTDSEYVVKTISGEYKPKKYVDLWKTTKQLIQESGTQVTHVRAHNKNDRNNQIDKLVRTTLRKGNDNEC
;
A
#
# COMPACT_ATOMS: atom_id res chain seq x y z
N MET A 1 12.45 3.83 13.71
CA MET A 1 11.45 4.12 12.67
C MET A 1 10.97 2.81 12.04
N ILE A 2 9.70 2.72 11.73
CA ILE A 2 9.11 1.51 11.16
C ILE A 2 9.24 1.55 9.65
N ASP A 3 9.71 0.46 9.06
CA ASP A 3 9.75 0.25 7.62
C ASP A 3 8.51 -0.53 7.19
N ILE A 4 7.73 0.02 6.27
CA ILE A 4 6.49 -0.60 5.83
C ILE A 4 6.53 -0.81 4.32
N TYR A 5 6.30 -2.04 3.89
CA TYR A 5 6.16 -2.40 2.49
C TYR A 5 4.69 -2.61 2.19
N THR A 6 4.18 -1.88 1.21
CA THR A 6 2.76 -1.86 0.84
C THR A 6 2.55 -2.42 -0.55
N ASP A 7 1.38 -2.98 -0.78
CA ASP A 7 0.98 -3.44 -2.11
C ASP A 7 -0.53 -3.48 -2.23
N GLY A 8 -1.01 -3.47 -3.46
CA GLY A 8 -2.42 -3.59 -3.78
C GLY A 8 -2.61 -4.33 -5.09
N SER A 9 -3.66 -5.09 -5.21
CA SER A 9 -3.99 -5.83 -6.41
C SER A 9 -5.49 -5.92 -6.58
N ALA A 10 -5.94 -6.10 -7.82
CA ALA A 10 -7.36 -6.17 -8.14
C ALA A 10 -7.62 -7.21 -9.21
N ASN A 11 -8.80 -7.81 -9.14
CA ASN A 11 -9.35 -8.61 -10.23
C ASN A 11 -10.68 -7.99 -10.68
N ASN A 12 -11.49 -8.71 -11.45
CA ASN A 12 -12.74 -8.19 -11.98
C ASN A 12 -13.85 -8.08 -10.93
N THR A 13 -13.65 -8.63 -9.74
CA THR A 13 -14.69 -8.76 -8.71
C THR A 13 -14.40 -7.88 -7.50
N TYR A 14 -13.14 -7.81 -7.05
CA TYR A 14 -12.76 -7.07 -5.86
C TYR A 14 -11.25 -6.80 -5.88
N ALA A 15 -10.77 -6.12 -4.84
CA ALA A 15 -9.36 -5.81 -4.68
C ALA A 15 -8.88 -6.19 -3.28
N VAL A 16 -7.57 -6.26 -3.12
CA VAL A 16 -6.92 -6.48 -1.83
C VAL A 16 -5.78 -5.48 -1.71
N CYS A 17 -5.67 -4.85 -0.55
CA CYS A 17 -4.49 -4.08 -0.19
C CYS A 17 -3.84 -4.67 1.06
N GLY A 18 -2.56 -4.40 1.25
CA GLY A 18 -1.87 -4.93 2.41
C GLY A 18 -0.54 -4.28 2.69
N TYR A 19 -0.01 -4.56 3.87
CA TYR A 19 1.33 -4.12 4.24
C TYR A 19 2.02 -5.15 5.14
N MET A 20 3.35 -5.04 5.16
CA MET A 20 4.21 -5.75 6.10
C MET A 20 5.08 -4.71 6.80
N ALA A 21 5.04 -4.70 8.12
CA ALA A 21 5.77 -3.73 8.95
C ALA A 21 6.97 -4.39 9.62
N TYR A 22 8.11 -3.71 9.55
CA TYR A 22 9.37 -4.18 10.11
C TYR A 22 9.90 -3.15 11.10
N THR A 23 10.28 -3.62 12.29
CA THR A 23 10.96 -2.80 13.29
C THR A 23 12.31 -3.46 13.59
N ASN A 24 13.40 -2.70 13.43
CA ASN A 24 14.77 -3.23 13.58
C ASN A 24 15.00 -4.49 12.74
N HIS A 25 14.51 -4.45 11.49
CA HIS A 25 14.64 -5.53 10.48
C HIS A 25 13.87 -6.81 10.83
N VAL A 26 12.99 -6.76 11.85
CA VAL A 26 12.13 -7.88 12.23
C VAL A 26 10.69 -7.59 11.80
N LEU A 27 10.06 -8.55 11.14
CA LEU A 27 8.65 -8.44 10.79
C LEU A 27 7.81 -8.43 12.07
N THR A 28 7.12 -7.32 12.33
CA THR A 28 6.30 -7.16 13.53
C THR A 28 4.81 -7.26 13.25
N GLU A 29 4.38 -6.97 12.02
CA GLU A 29 2.97 -7.04 11.67
C GLU A 29 2.82 -7.22 10.17
N GLN A 30 1.82 -7.99 9.77
CA GLN A 30 1.37 -8.03 8.38
C GLN A 30 -0.16 -7.99 8.38
N LYS A 31 -0.71 -7.27 7.41
CA LYS A 31 -2.14 -7.06 7.33
C LYS A 31 -2.58 -7.01 5.89
N THR A 32 -3.72 -7.64 5.60
CA THR A 32 -4.39 -7.49 4.32
C THR A 32 -5.84 -7.09 4.56
N LYS A 33 -6.40 -6.37 3.59
CA LYS A 33 -7.80 -5.96 3.65
C LYS A 33 -8.42 -6.16 2.28
N ARG A 34 -9.58 -6.80 2.27
CA ARG A 34 -10.39 -6.94 1.07
C ARG A 34 -11.18 -5.65 0.84
N LEU A 35 -11.19 -5.20 -0.40
CA LEU A 35 -11.84 -3.97 -0.83
C LEU A 35 -12.95 -4.31 -1.81
N ALA A 36 -13.92 -3.41 -1.95
CA ALA A 36 -14.89 -3.48 -3.03
C ALA A 36 -14.17 -3.44 -4.37
N ASN A 37 -14.92 -3.56 -5.47
CA ASN A 37 -14.34 -3.55 -6.81
C ASN A 37 -13.77 -2.17 -7.13
N VAL A 38 -12.49 -1.99 -6.83
CA VAL A 38 -11.73 -0.76 -7.10
C VAL A 38 -10.51 -1.11 -7.96
N SER A 39 -9.93 -0.10 -8.58
CA SER A 39 -8.75 -0.31 -9.43
C SER A 39 -7.53 -0.72 -8.60
N ALA A 40 -6.56 -1.37 -9.26
CA ALA A 40 -5.28 -1.70 -8.62
C ALA A 40 -4.57 -0.43 -8.12
N ASN A 41 -4.63 0.66 -8.88
CA ASN A 41 -4.02 1.93 -8.46
C ASN A 41 -4.63 2.47 -7.16
N LEU A 42 -5.95 2.38 -7.02
CA LEU A 42 -6.60 2.79 -5.78
C LEU A 42 -6.25 1.83 -4.63
N ALA A 43 -6.20 0.53 -4.88
CA ALA A 43 -5.79 -0.44 -3.86
C ALA A 43 -4.37 -0.16 -3.36
N GLU A 44 -3.45 0.23 -4.25
CA GLU A 44 -2.10 0.62 -3.88
C GLU A 44 -2.09 1.82 -2.93
N MET A 45 -2.88 2.85 -3.23
CA MET A 45 -2.99 4.02 -2.36
C MET A 45 -3.63 3.67 -1.03
N LEU A 46 -4.68 2.84 -1.04
CA LEU A 46 -5.38 2.44 0.19
C LEU A 46 -4.49 1.62 1.13
N ALA A 47 -3.52 0.86 0.58
CA ALA A 47 -2.54 0.17 1.40
C ALA A 47 -1.70 1.17 2.21
N ILE A 48 -1.29 2.27 1.59
CA ILE A 48 -0.53 3.32 2.27
C ILE A 48 -1.40 4.01 3.31
N LEU A 49 -2.63 4.36 2.95
CA LEU A 49 -3.56 4.99 3.89
C LEU A 49 -3.83 4.09 5.10
N MET A 50 -3.97 2.80 4.89
CA MET A 50 -4.15 1.83 5.97
C MET A 50 -2.96 1.84 6.93
N ALA A 51 -1.74 1.83 6.40
CA ALA A 51 -0.53 1.89 7.21
C ALA A 51 -0.46 3.18 8.03
N LEU A 52 -0.76 4.31 7.40
CA LEU A 52 -0.76 5.62 8.08
C LEU A 52 -1.82 5.67 9.19
N THR A 53 -2.95 5.03 8.99
CA THR A 53 -4.03 4.97 9.96
C THR A 53 -3.70 4.05 11.13
N ASP A 54 -3.06 2.91 10.86
CA ASP A 54 -2.72 1.94 11.89
C ASP A 54 -1.52 2.39 12.75
N TYR A 55 -0.66 3.27 12.23
CA TYR A 55 0.48 3.81 12.94
C TYR A 55 0.40 5.34 12.97
N PRO A 56 -0.60 5.89 13.71
CA PRO A 56 -0.86 7.33 13.66
C PRO A 56 0.23 8.13 14.37
N SER A 57 0.42 9.35 13.91
CA SER A 57 1.26 10.35 14.57
C SER A 57 2.73 9.95 14.70
N GLN A 58 3.22 9.14 13.78
CA GLN A 58 4.65 8.80 13.74
C GLN A 58 5.15 8.76 12.31
N ALA A 59 6.42 9.10 12.14
CA ALA A 59 7.07 9.05 10.84
C ALA A 59 7.35 7.60 10.46
N LEU A 60 6.95 7.21 9.25
CA LEU A 60 7.17 5.88 8.71
C LEU A 60 8.07 5.97 7.48
N ARG A 61 8.73 4.86 7.15
CA ARG A 61 9.35 4.69 5.84
C ARG A 61 8.50 3.69 5.08
N ILE A 62 7.79 4.17 4.06
CA ILE A 62 6.88 3.35 3.25
C ILE A 62 7.52 3.09 1.90
N TYR A 63 7.48 1.84 1.48
CA TYR A 63 8.03 1.37 0.21
C TYR A 63 6.89 0.79 -0.64
N THR A 64 6.78 1.26 -1.87
CA THR A 64 5.76 0.81 -2.82
C THR A 64 6.39 0.61 -4.20
N ASP A 65 5.91 -0.37 -4.94
CA ASP A 65 6.31 -0.55 -6.34
C ASP A 65 5.40 0.20 -7.32
N SER A 66 4.42 0.94 -6.81
CA SER A 66 3.51 1.72 -7.65
C SER A 66 4.11 3.09 -8.00
N GLU A 67 4.61 3.22 -9.20
CA GLU A 67 5.09 4.49 -9.72
C GLU A 67 3.98 5.54 -9.75
N TYR A 68 2.77 5.13 -10.13
CA TYR A 68 1.60 6.00 -10.14
C TYR A 68 1.36 6.64 -8.77
N VAL A 69 1.42 5.85 -7.71
CA VAL A 69 1.19 6.34 -6.35
C VAL A 69 2.27 7.35 -5.94
N VAL A 70 3.53 7.02 -6.19
CA VAL A 70 4.65 7.91 -5.83
C VAL A 70 4.54 9.24 -6.57
N LYS A 71 4.25 9.20 -7.86
CA LYS A 71 4.11 10.42 -8.68
C LYS A 71 2.89 11.25 -8.29
N THR A 72 1.81 10.61 -7.84
CA THR A 72 0.64 11.32 -7.35
C THR A 72 0.94 12.00 -6.01
N ILE A 73 1.64 11.31 -5.11
CA ILE A 73 2.03 11.89 -3.82
C ILE A 73 2.97 13.08 -4.01
N SER A 74 3.92 12.98 -4.93
CA SER A 74 4.86 14.07 -5.21
C SER A 74 4.24 15.27 -5.91
N GLY A 75 3.02 15.14 -6.42
CA GLY A 75 2.35 16.21 -7.17
C GLY A 75 2.63 16.19 -8.67
N GLU A 76 3.46 15.25 -9.16
CA GLU A 76 3.75 15.11 -10.58
C GLU A 76 2.51 14.71 -11.37
N TYR A 77 1.70 13.80 -10.80
CA TYR A 77 0.39 13.45 -11.34
C TYR A 77 -0.70 14.08 -10.49
N LYS A 78 -1.74 14.61 -11.14
CA LYS A 78 -2.92 15.17 -10.47
C LYS A 78 -4.05 14.15 -10.56
N PRO A 79 -4.58 13.66 -9.41
CA PRO A 79 -5.65 12.67 -9.46
C PRO A 79 -6.93 13.28 -10.01
N LYS A 80 -7.61 12.53 -10.87
CA LYS A 80 -8.92 12.91 -11.44
C LYS A 80 -10.06 12.27 -10.67
N LYS A 81 -9.79 11.19 -9.94
CA LYS A 81 -10.76 10.46 -9.12
C LYS A 81 -10.22 10.35 -7.69
N TYR A 82 -11.14 10.23 -6.74
CA TYR A 82 -10.80 10.07 -5.33
C TYR A 82 -9.91 11.20 -4.81
N VAL A 83 -10.22 12.41 -5.27
CA VAL A 83 -9.41 13.61 -4.96
C VAL A 83 -9.32 13.82 -3.45
N ASP A 84 -10.42 13.65 -2.73
CA ASP A 84 -10.44 13.84 -1.28
C ASP A 84 -9.62 12.78 -0.55
N LEU A 85 -9.65 11.52 -1.00
CA LEU A 85 -8.82 10.46 -0.43
C LEU A 85 -7.34 10.73 -0.66
N TRP A 86 -6.97 11.18 -1.85
CA TRP A 86 -5.59 11.56 -2.14
C TRP A 86 -5.14 12.73 -1.27
N LYS A 87 -6.01 13.71 -1.11
CA LYS A 87 -5.72 14.89 -0.27
C LYS A 87 -5.48 14.47 1.17
N THR A 88 -6.34 13.62 1.72
CA THR A 88 -6.20 13.10 3.08
C THR A 88 -4.91 12.30 3.24
N THR A 89 -4.60 11.43 2.28
CA THR A 89 -3.39 10.61 2.32
C THR A 89 -2.14 11.48 2.30
N LYS A 90 -2.09 12.48 1.41
CA LYS A 90 -0.96 13.40 1.30
C LYS A 90 -0.80 14.23 2.58
N GLN A 91 -1.90 14.65 3.18
CA GLN A 91 -1.89 15.42 4.42
C GLN A 91 -1.32 14.58 5.58
N LEU A 92 -1.75 13.33 5.70
CA LEU A 92 -1.23 12.42 6.74
C LEU A 92 0.26 12.16 6.56
N ILE A 93 0.72 11.99 5.33
CA ILE A 93 2.14 11.82 5.02
C ILE A 93 2.93 13.05 5.48
N GLN A 94 2.45 14.24 5.14
CA GLN A 94 3.12 15.48 5.48
C GLN A 94 3.15 15.71 6.99
N GLU A 95 2.02 15.55 7.66
CA GLU A 95 1.90 15.81 9.10
C GLU A 95 2.74 14.84 9.93
N SER A 96 2.85 13.58 9.51
CA SER A 96 3.61 12.58 10.25
C SER A 96 5.11 12.59 9.92
N GLY A 97 5.51 13.26 8.86
CA GLY A 97 6.89 13.23 8.39
C GLY A 97 7.26 11.92 7.71
N THR A 98 6.27 11.18 7.23
CA THR A 98 6.48 9.90 6.55
C THR A 98 7.13 10.09 5.20
N GLN A 99 8.04 9.19 4.84
CA GLN A 99 8.68 9.13 3.53
C GLN A 99 8.10 7.97 2.73
N VAL A 100 7.75 8.23 1.47
CA VAL A 100 7.26 7.18 0.57
C VAL A 100 8.29 7.04 -0.57
N THR A 101 8.82 5.84 -0.73
CA THR A 101 9.89 5.55 -1.66
C THR A 101 9.43 4.50 -2.67
N HIS A 102 9.73 4.75 -3.94
CA HIS A 102 9.46 3.77 -4.99
C HIS A 102 10.53 2.68 -4.96
N VAL A 103 10.10 1.43 -5.02
CA VAL A 103 10.98 0.26 -5.20
C VAL A 103 10.59 -0.45 -6.47
N ARG A 104 11.57 -1.05 -7.14
CA ARG A 104 11.31 -1.78 -8.39
C ARG A 104 10.59 -3.08 -8.11
N ALA A 105 9.47 -3.29 -8.83
CA ALA A 105 8.78 -4.57 -8.81
C ALA A 105 9.69 -5.67 -9.35
N HIS A 106 9.63 -6.86 -8.74
CA HIS A 106 10.36 -8.06 -9.18
C HIS A 106 11.88 -7.88 -9.23
N ASN A 107 12.41 -6.90 -8.50
CA ASN A 107 13.84 -6.72 -8.32
C ASN A 107 14.30 -7.50 -7.08
N LYS A 108 15.60 -7.36 -6.71
CA LYS A 108 16.21 -8.07 -5.57
C LYS A 108 15.66 -7.67 -4.20
N ASN A 109 14.54 -6.98 -4.15
CA ASN A 109 13.92 -6.56 -2.90
C ASN A 109 12.98 -7.65 -2.39
N ASP A 110 13.47 -8.50 -1.51
CA ASP A 110 12.71 -9.64 -0.97
C ASP A 110 11.45 -9.20 -0.23
N ARG A 111 11.49 -8.08 0.48
CA ARG A 111 10.34 -7.60 1.24
C ARG A 111 9.20 -7.16 0.32
N ASN A 112 9.53 -6.47 -0.77
CA ASN A 112 8.53 -6.10 -1.76
C ASN A 112 7.92 -7.35 -2.42
N ASN A 113 8.74 -8.35 -2.71
CA ASN A 113 8.26 -9.60 -3.26
C ASN A 113 7.36 -10.36 -2.27
N GLN A 114 7.67 -10.31 -0.99
CA GLN A 114 6.86 -10.95 0.05
C GLN A 114 5.48 -10.31 0.19
N ILE A 115 5.39 -8.99 0.21
CA ILE A 115 4.09 -8.33 0.28
C ILE A 115 3.27 -8.56 -1.00
N ASP A 116 3.91 -8.53 -2.16
CA ASP A 116 3.23 -8.84 -3.42
C ASP A 116 2.63 -10.25 -3.39
N LYS A 117 3.40 -11.23 -2.93
CA LYS A 117 2.93 -12.61 -2.78
C LYS A 117 1.77 -12.73 -1.80
N LEU A 118 1.86 -12.06 -0.66
CA LEU A 118 0.81 -12.06 0.35
C LEU A 118 -0.50 -11.50 -0.20
N VAL A 119 -0.45 -10.36 -0.88
CA VAL A 119 -1.62 -9.71 -1.46
C VAL A 119 -2.24 -10.58 -2.55
N ARG A 120 -1.44 -11.12 -3.46
CA ARG A 120 -1.93 -12.00 -4.52
C ARG A 120 -2.56 -13.29 -3.98
N THR A 121 -1.94 -13.88 -2.97
CA THR A 121 -2.45 -15.09 -2.35
C THR A 121 -3.79 -14.81 -1.66
N THR A 122 -3.90 -13.70 -0.97
CA THR A 122 -5.14 -13.28 -0.32
C THR A 122 -6.24 -13.02 -1.35
N LEU A 123 -5.90 -12.40 -2.47
CA LEU A 123 -6.83 -12.13 -3.56
C LEU A 123 -7.40 -13.44 -4.14
N ARG A 124 -6.54 -14.43 -4.38
CA ARG A 124 -6.96 -15.74 -4.90
C ARG A 124 -7.80 -16.52 -3.90
N LYS A 125 -7.42 -16.52 -2.64
CA LYS A 125 -8.18 -17.21 -1.58
C LYS A 125 -9.57 -16.64 -1.41
N GLY A 126 -9.72 -15.32 -1.55
CA GLY A 126 -11.03 -14.68 -1.52
C GLY A 126 -11.95 -15.22 -2.61
N ASN A 127 -11.44 -15.41 -3.84
CA ASN A 127 -12.18 -16.02 -4.93
C ASN A 127 -12.57 -17.48 -4.60
N ASP A 128 -11.62 -18.25 -4.09
CA ASP A 128 -11.85 -19.66 -3.77
C ASP A 128 -12.91 -19.82 -2.69
N ASN A 129 -12.95 -18.91 -1.72
CA ASN A 129 -13.89 -18.96 -0.61
C ASN A 129 -15.32 -18.54 -1.01
N GLU A 130 -15.48 -17.92 -2.17
CA GLU A 130 -16.78 -17.51 -2.67
C GLU A 130 -17.46 -18.57 -3.54
N CYS A 131 -16.76 -19.62 -3.84
CA CYS A 131 -17.29 -20.72 -4.65
C CYS A 131 -18.21 -21.64 -3.87
#